data_c89848e1bb381e8d692f47b495c500f5
#
_entry.id   c89848e1bb381e8d692f47b495c500f5
#
_cell.length_a   1.000
_cell.length_b   1.000
_cell.length_c   1.000
_cell.angle_alpha   90.00
_cell.angle_beta   90.00
_cell.angle_gamma   90.00
#
_symmetry.space_group_name_H-M   'P 1'
#
loop_
_entity.id
_entity.type
_entity.pdbx_description
1 polymer ?
#
loop_
_entity_poly.entity_id
_entity_poly.type
_entity_poly.pdbx_seq_one_letter_code
_entity_poly.pdbx_strand_id
1 'polypeptide(L)'
;VAGGIWLFTGKTSKGGIRLETAKVGRSSISNTVTATGTVEPVTEVEVGTQVSGIIDKLYADYNDVVKAGQLIAEMDKVNLKAELASAEAQLASSKSEYEYQQKNYARNKILFEKKLISDSDYETSTYNYEKAKAAYEQNQAAMVKVNRNLEYATITSPIDGVVINRAVEEGQTVAAGFETPTLFTIAADLTKMQVIADVDEADIGNVENGQRVSFTVDAYPNDVFEGTVMQIRLGDSESTSSSSSTSTSTVVTYEVVISADNPDLKLKPRLTANVT
;
A
#
# COMPACT_ATOMS: atom_id res chain seq x y z
N VAL A 1 -8.70 113.85 -0.30
CA VAL A 1 -9.56 112.71 -0.55
C VAL A 1 -8.57 111.56 -0.96
N ALA A 2 -8.39 110.54 -0.12
CA ALA A 2 -7.44 109.46 -0.25
C ALA A 2 -8.04 108.32 -1.07
N GLY A 3 -7.28 107.85 -2.06
CA GLY A 3 -7.56 106.65 -2.86
C GLY A 3 -6.57 105.56 -2.52
N GLY A 4 -7.09 104.54 -1.87
CA GLY A 4 -6.28 103.39 -1.49
C GLY A 4 -6.01 102.45 -2.68
N ILE A 5 -4.74 102.11 -2.93
CA ILE A 5 -4.31 101.14 -3.86
C ILE A 5 -4.31 99.78 -3.14
N TRP A 6 -5.18 98.90 -3.56
CA TRP A 6 -5.22 97.49 -3.07
C TRP A 6 -4.33 96.61 -3.89
N LEU A 7 -3.17 96.31 -3.34
CA LEU A 7 -2.19 95.37 -3.99
C LEU A 7 -2.65 93.93 -3.74
N PHE A 8 -3.03 93.27 -4.83
CA PHE A 8 -3.39 91.90 -4.86
C PHE A 8 -2.07 91.08 -4.98
N THR A 9 -1.54 90.66 -3.83
CA THR A 9 -0.39 89.70 -3.85
C THR A 9 -0.89 88.31 -3.98
N GLY A 10 -0.84 87.78 -5.22
CA GLY A 10 -1.11 86.38 -5.51
C GLY A 10 -0.05 85.51 -4.86
N LYS A 11 -0.44 84.68 -3.92
CA LYS A 11 0.40 83.73 -3.25
C LYS A 11 0.54 82.53 -4.16
N THR A 12 1.66 82.45 -5.00
CA THR A 12 2.00 81.29 -5.77
C THR A 12 2.46 80.19 -4.83
N SER A 13 1.58 79.21 -4.62
CA SER A 13 1.94 77.96 -3.95
C SER A 13 2.93 77.21 -4.84
N LYS A 14 4.22 77.30 -4.53
CA LYS A 14 5.23 76.41 -5.08
C LYS A 14 4.97 75.03 -4.49
N GLY A 15 4.36 74.13 -5.26
CA GLY A 15 4.29 72.70 -4.98
C GLY A 15 5.70 72.14 -4.87
N GLY A 16 6.28 72.13 -3.66
CA GLY A 16 7.56 71.49 -3.43
C GLY A 16 7.40 69.99 -3.60
N ILE A 17 8.12 69.42 -4.52
CA ILE A 17 8.26 67.97 -4.66
C ILE A 17 8.87 67.48 -3.35
N ARG A 18 8.08 66.75 -2.58
CA ARG A 18 8.55 66.06 -1.35
C ARG A 18 9.30 64.82 -1.79
N LEU A 19 10.63 64.91 -1.84
CA LEU A 19 11.49 63.74 -2.07
C LEU A 19 11.55 62.93 -0.79
N GLU A 20 10.95 61.77 -0.83
CA GLU A 20 11.05 60.77 0.23
C GLU A 20 12.26 59.88 -0.08
N THR A 21 13.33 60.02 0.67
CA THR A 21 14.52 59.21 0.49
C THR A 21 14.52 58.03 1.45
N ALA A 22 14.55 56.83 0.92
CA ALA A 22 14.75 55.61 1.68
C ALA A 22 16.22 55.18 1.57
N LYS A 23 16.77 54.76 2.70
CA LYS A 23 18.16 54.23 2.78
C LYS A 23 18.19 52.87 2.10
N VAL A 24 19.00 52.73 1.05
CA VAL A 24 19.18 51.43 0.37
C VAL A 24 19.89 50.49 1.37
N GLY A 25 19.22 49.42 1.72
CA GLY A 25 19.73 48.33 2.54
C GLY A 25 19.78 47.05 1.68
N ARG A 26 20.72 46.16 2.00
CA ARG A 26 20.69 44.78 1.48
C ARG A 26 19.76 43.97 2.36
N SER A 27 18.73 43.39 1.74
CA SER A 27 17.80 42.45 2.37
C SER A 27 17.79 41.16 1.57
N SER A 28 17.68 40.03 2.24
CA SER A 28 17.44 38.74 1.57
C SER A 28 15.95 38.60 1.29
N ILE A 29 15.61 38.22 0.07
CA ILE A 29 14.26 37.82 -0.31
C ILE A 29 14.27 36.29 -0.35
N SER A 30 13.45 35.66 0.48
CA SER A 30 13.19 34.21 0.42
C SER A 30 11.89 33.97 -0.33
N ASN A 31 11.93 33.09 -1.31
CA ASN A 31 10.72 32.57 -1.91
C ASN A 31 10.35 31.28 -1.16
N THR A 32 9.16 31.21 -0.63
CA THR A 32 8.66 30.05 0.13
C THR A 32 7.54 29.40 -0.66
N VAL A 33 7.64 28.08 -0.83
CA VAL A 33 6.58 27.25 -1.39
C VAL A 33 5.75 26.71 -0.23
N THR A 34 4.45 26.78 -0.35
CA THR A 34 3.52 26.22 0.65
C THR A 34 2.70 25.12 0.01
N ALA A 35 2.59 23.99 0.72
CA ALA A 35 1.84 22.84 0.27
C ALA A 35 1.10 22.20 1.45
N THR A 36 0.03 21.49 1.15
CA THR A 36 -0.65 20.63 2.12
C THR A 36 -0.28 19.18 1.85
N GLY A 37 -0.15 18.38 2.91
CA GLY A 37 0.19 16.98 2.77
C GLY A 37 -0.39 16.13 3.89
N THR A 38 -0.17 14.83 3.79
CA THR A 38 -0.55 13.84 4.81
C THR A 38 0.67 13.22 5.44
N VAL A 39 0.59 12.97 6.74
CA VAL A 39 1.62 12.25 7.50
C VAL A 39 1.38 10.76 7.37
N GLU A 40 2.37 10.02 6.88
CA GLU A 40 2.30 8.57 6.70
C GLU A 40 3.53 7.88 7.27
N PRO A 41 3.44 6.61 7.68
CA PRO A 41 4.63 5.82 7.99
C PRO A 41 5.45 5.57 6.73
N VAL A 42 6.77 5.46 6.88
CA VAL A 42 7.68 5.16 5.73
C VAL A 42 7.38 3.79 5.13
N THR A 43 7.00 2.82 5.97
CA THR A 43 6.63 1.48 5.53
C THR A 43 5.28 1.11 6.10
N GLU A 44 4.31 0.94 5.23
CA GLU A 44 2.96 0.50 5.53
C GLU A 44 2.64 -0.73 4.66
N VAL A 45 2.04 -1.75 5.26
CA VAL A 45 1.64 -2.97 4.55
C VAL A 45 0.18 -3.26 4.81
N GLU A 46 -0.56 -3.40 3.73
CA GLU A 46 -1.95 -3.86 3.77
C GLU A 46 -1.99 -5.38 3.77
N VAL A 47 -2.63 -5.95 4.78
CA VAL A 47 -2.82 -7.39 4.93
C VAL A 47 -4.23 -7.74 4.51
N GLY A 48 -4.35 -8.58 3.50
CA GLY A 48 -5.62 -9.06 2.98
C GLY A 48 -5.72 -10.58 2.97
N THR A 49 -6.80 -11.11 2.40
CA THR A 49 -7.00 -12.55 2.20
C THR A 49 -7.25 -12.87 0.74
N GLN A 50 -6.80 -14.07 0.31
CA GLN A 50 -7.03 -14.60 -1.03
C GLN A 50 -8.17 -15.63 -1.07
N VAL A 51 -8.77 -15.93 0.10
CA VAL A 51 -9.89 -16.87 0.22
C VAL A 51 -11.11 -16.16 0.77
N SER A 52 -12.28 -16.58 0.29
CA SER A 52 -13.57 -16.09 0.79
C SER A 52 -14.03 -16.92 1.98
N GLY A 53 -14.60 -16.26 2.98
CA GLY A 53 -15.12 -16.94 4.17
C GLY A 53 -15.60 -15.97 5.22
N ILE A 54 -15.91 -16.49 6.39
CA ILE A 54 -16.32 -15.72 7.56
C ILE A 54 -15.10 -15.57 8.48
N ILE A 55 -14.89 -14.40 9.05
CA ILE A 55 -13.89 -14.18 10.11
C ILE A 55 -14.39 -14.87 11.38
N ASP A 56 -13.66 -15.87 11.84
CA ASP A 56 -14.00 -16.63 13.06
C ASP A 56 -13.51 -15.87 14.30
N LYS A 57 -12.23 -15.48 14.30
CA LYS A 57 -11.62 -14.78 15.45
C LYS A 57 -10.62 -13.73 15.01
N LEU A 58 -10.53 -12.67 15.81
CA LEU A 58 -9.54 -11.63 15.72
C LEU A 58 -8.60 -11.72 16.94
N TYR A 59 -7.29 -11.65 16.70
CA TYR A 59 -6.24 -11.72 17.72
C TYR A 59 -5.46 -10.43 17.88
N ALA A 60 -5.67 -9.46 16.98
CA ALA A 60 -5.07 -8.14 17.04
C ALA A 60 -6.15 -7.06 16.83
N ASP A 61 -6.03 -5.98 17.58
CA ASP A 61 -6.91 -4.82 17.48
C ASP A 61 -6.11 -3.55 17.15
N TYR A 62 -6.79 -2.41 17.05
CA TYR A 62 -6.16 -1.12 16.81
C TYR A 62 -5.05 -0.82 17.82
N ASN A 63 -3.93 -0.30 17.34
CA ASN A 63 -2.73 0.06 18.10
C ASN A 63 -1.98 -1.11 18.75
N ASP A 64 -2.33 -2.36 18.46
CA ASP A 64 -1.58 -3.51 18.94
C ASP A 64 -0.24 -3.63 18.22
N VAL A 65 0.78 -3.99 18.98
CA VAL A 65 2.11 -4.31 18.45
C VAL A 65 2.14 -5.76 18.01
N VAL A 66 2.41 -6.01 16.76
CA VAL A 66 2.47 -7.34 16.16
C VAL A 66 3.88 -7.64 15.62
N LYS A 67 4.23 -8.93 15.61
CA LYS A 67 5.49 -9.42 15.05
C LYS A 67 5.25 -10.15 13.73
N ALA A 68 6.26 -10.16 12.89
CA ALA A 68 6.24 -10.94 11.65
C ALA A 68 5.93 -12.42 11.93
N GLY A 69 4.94 -12.97 11.21
CA GLY A 69 4.43 -14.33 11.43
C GLY A 69 3.45 -14.49 12.58
N GLN A 70 3.16 -13.44 13.35
CA GLN A 70 2.15 -13.50 14.42
C GLN A 70 0.75 -13.61 13.82
N LEU A 71 -0.07 -14.50 14.38
CA LEU A 71 -1.47 -14.66 14.02
C LEU A 71 -2.27 -13.41 14.43
N ILE A 72 -2.94 -12.79 13.45
CA ILE A 72 -3.76 -11.58 13.66
C ILE A 72 -5.24 -11.82 13.44
N ALA A 73 -5.61 -12.75 12.55
CA ALA A 73 -6.99 -13.17 12.38
C ALA A 73 -7.07 -14.61 11.86
N GLU A 74 -8.20 -15.25 12.10
CA GLU A 74 -8.50 -16.60 11.65
C GLU A 74 -9.89 -16.62 11.00
N MET A 75 -9.97 -17.25 9.83
CA MET A 75 -11.24 -17.47 9.14
C MET A 75 -11.82 -18.85 9.51
N ASP A 76 -13.11 -19.02 9.33
CA ASP A 76 -13.75 -20.33 9.46
C ASP A 76 -13.14 -21.34 8.48
N LYS A 77 -12.55 -22.40 9.06
CA LYS A 77 -11.83 -23.45 8.33
C LYS A 77 -12.65 -24.72 8.12
N VAL A 78 -13.92 -24.77 8.54
CA VAL A 78 -14.72 -25.99 8.49
C VAL A 78 -14.80 -26.53 7.06
N ASN A 79 -15.19 -25.68 6.11
CA ASN A 79 -15.30 -26.07 4.70
C ASN A 79 -13.95 -26.40 4.08
N LEU A 80 -12.92 -25.61 4.37
CA LEU A 80 -11.57 -25.81 3.84
C LEU A 80 -10.94 -27.12 4.36
N LYS A 81 -11.19 -27.49 5.61
CA LYS A 81 -10.76 -28.79 6.17
C LYS A 81 -11.50 -29.96 5.52
N ALA A 82 -12.80 -29.82 5.23
CA ALA A 82 -13.54 -30.84 4.52
C ALA A 82 -13.05 -31.03 3.07
N GLU A 83 -12.72 -29.93 2.39
CA GLU A 83 -12.12 -29.96 1.05
C GLU A 83 -10.73 -30.61 1.08
N LEU A 84 -9.90 -30.31 2.09
CA LEU A 84 -8.61 -30.94 2.28
C LEU A 84 -8.75 -32.46 2.48
N ALA A 85 -9.64 -32.90 3.36
CA ALA A 85 -9.87 -34.32 3.59
C ALA A 85 -10.35 -35.07 2.32
N SER A 86 -11.16 -34.41 1.49
CA SER A 86 -11.58 -34.95 0.17
C SER A 86 -10.39 -35.06 -0.79
N ALA A 87 -9.54 -34.02 -0.87
CA ALA A 87 -8.33 -34.05 -1.71
C ALA A 87 -7.31 -35.09 -1.26
N GLU A 88 -7.15 -35.28 0.05
CA GLU A 88 -6.30 -36.36 0.64
C GLU A 88 -6.81 -37.75 0.25
N ALA A 89 -8.10 -37.99 0.36
CA ALA A 89 -8.72 -39.27 -0.04
C ALA A 89 -8.53 -39.55 -1.53
N GLN A 90 -8.70 -38.53 -2.39
CA GLN A 90 -8.50 -38.65 -3.83
C GLN A 90 -7.03 -38.92 -4.19
N LEU A 91 -6.10 -38.24 -3.51
CA LEU A 91 -4.67 -38.48 -3.66
C LEU A 91 -4.29 -39.89 -3.23
N ALA A 92 -4.81 -40.37 -2.10
CA ALA A 92 -4.57 -41.74 -1.62
C ALA A 92 -5.07 -42.80 -2.62
N SER A 93 -6.26 -42.59 -3.21
CA SER A 93 -6.81 -43.49 -4.24
C SER A 93 -5.92 -43.52 -5.48
N SER A 94 -5.54 -42.35 -6.04
CA SER A 94 -4.68 -42.26 -7.23
C SER A 94 -3.27 -42.79 -6.97
N LYS A 95 -2.75 -42.64 -5.77
CA LYS A 95 -1.46 -43.22 -5.36
C LYS A 95 -1.51 -44.75 -5.35
N SER A 96 -2.58 -45.33 -4.83
CA SER A 96 -2.73 -46.80 -4.82
C SER A 96 -2.82 -47.35 -6.23
N GLU A 97 -3.55 -46.70 -7.12
CA GLU A 97 -3.61 -47.08 -8.55
C GLU A 97 -2.26 -46.94 -9.23
N TYR A 98 -1.56 -45.83 -9.01
CA TYR A 98 -0.20 -45.65 -9.56
C TYR A 98 0.78 -46.74 -9.09
N GLU A 99 0.80 -47.06 -7.80
CA GLU A 99 1.65 -48.11 -7.24
C GLU A 99 1.32 -49.49 -7.83
N TYR A 100 0.04 -49.80 -8.04
CA TYR A 100 -0.41 -51.01 -8.67
C TYR A 100 0.09 -51.09 -10.12
N GLN A 101 -0.16 -50.06 -10.91
CA GLN A 101 0.26 -50.01 -12.32
C GLN A 101 1.78 -49.99 -12.47
N GLN A 102 2.50 -49.36 -11.55
CA GLN A 102 3.96 -49.38 -11.52
C GLN A 102 4.52 -50.83 -11.36
N LYS A 103 3.93 -51.57 -10.39
CA LYS A 103 4.35 -52.99 -10.18
C LYS A 103 3.97 -53.85 -11.37
N ASN A 104 2.83 -53.60 -12.01
CA ASN A 104 2.39 -54.33 -13.20
C ASN A 104 3.30 -54.05 -14.40
N TYR A 105 3.60 -52.76 -14.65
CA TYR A 105 4.55 -52.36 -15.68
C TYR A 105 5.94 -52.96 -15.48
N ALA A 106 6.48 -52.93 -14.26
CA ALA A 106 7.77 -53.51 -13.95
C ALA A 106 7.83 -55.02 -14.22
N ARG A 107 6.72 -55.74 -13.88
CA ARG A 107 6.59 -57.18 -14.19
C ARG A 107 6.53 -57.44 -15.69
N ASN A 108 5.68 -56.71 -16.41
CA ASN A 108 5.50 -56.86 -17.83
C ASN A 108 6.76 -56.50 -18.62
N LYS A 109 7.53 -55.51 -18.17
CA LYS A 109 8.82 -55.16 -18.75
C LYS A 109 9.80 -56.34 -18.70
N ILE A 110 9.91 -57.08 -17.60
CA ILE A 110 10.77 -58.26 -17.45
C ILE A 110 10.29 -59.40 -18.36
N LEU A 111 8.96 -59.61 -18.48
CA LEU A 111 8.37 -60.63 -19.36
C LEU A 111 8.60 -60.32 -20.84
N PHE A 112 8.49 -59.04 -21.21
CA PHE A 112 8.75 -58.56 -22.56
C PHE A 112 10.22 -58.76 -22.96
N GLU A 113 11.17 -58.42 -22.08
CA GLU A 113 12.61 -58.64 -22.30
C GLU A 113 12.92 -60.14 -22.55
N LYS A 114 12.13 -61.04 -21.90
CA LYS A 114 12.22 -62.47 -22.10
C LYS A 114 11.37 -62.99 -23.25
N LYS A 115 10.71 -62.12 -24.04
CA LYS A 115 9.83 -62.47 -25.16
C LYS A 115 8.63 -63.37 -24.77
N LEU A 116 8.09 -63.18 -23.55
CA LEU A 116 7.00 -64.00 -23.01
C LEU A 116 5.61 -63.31 -23.13
N ILE A 117 5.58 -62.08 -23.55
CA ILE A 117 4.33 -61.33 -23.83
C ILE A 117 4.40 -60.63 -25.19
N SER A 118 3.23 -60.22 -25.73
CA SER A 118 3.17 -59.50 -27.00
C SER A 118 3.59 -58.03 -26.86
N ASP A 119 3.95 -57.41 -28.00
CA ASP A 119 4.24 -55.96 -28.05
C ASP A 119 3.00 -55.15 -27.61
N SER A 120 1.79 -55.53 -28.02
CA SER A 120 0.55 -54.88 -27.63
C SER A 120 0.24 -54.94 -26.13
N ASP A 121 0.59 -56.04 -25.45
CA ASP A 121 0.39 -56.17 -24.02
C ASP A 121 1.34 -55.28 -23.26
N TYR A 122 2.60 -55.17 -23.73
CA TYR A 122 3.60 -54.29 -23.16
C TYR A 122 3.22 -52.82 -23.35
N GLU A 123 2.80 -52.42 -24.54
CA GLU A 123 2.32 -51.04 -24.84
C GLU A 123 1.11 -50.68 -23.98
N THR A 124 0.16 -51.59 -23.82
CA THR A 124 -1.02 -51.40 -22.96
C THR A 124 -0.59 -51.15 -21.48
N SER A 125 0.37 -51.96 -21.01
CA SER A 125 0.90 -51.82 -19.63
C SER A 125 1.62 -50.48 -19.46
N THR A 126 2.39 -50.03 -20.43
CA THR A 126 3.10 -48.76 -20.44
C THR A 126 2.09 -47.61 -20.41
N TYR A 127 1.08 -47.64 -21.28
CA TYR A 127 0.02 -46.65 -21.31
C TYR A 127 -0.73 -46.53 -19.97
N ASN A 128 -1.10 -47.66 -19.37
CA ASN A 128 -1.82 -47.66 -18.09
C ASN A 128 -0.94 -47.08 -16.94
N TYR A 129 0.36 -47.42 -16.96
CA TYR A 129 1.28 -46.83 -15.99
C TYR A 129 1.43 -45.34 -16.14
N GLU A 130 1.63 -44.83 -17.38
CA GLU A 130 1.76 -43.39 -17.65
C GLU A 130 0.48 -42.64 -17.30
N LYS A 131 -0.69 -43.20 -17.62
CA LYS A 131 -1.98 -42.67 -17.27
C LYS A 131 -2.18 -42.57 -15.76
N ALA A 132 -1.86 -43.62 -15.02
CA ALA A 132 -1.97 -43.65 -13.56
C ALA A 132 -0.97 -42.66 -12.90
N LYS A 133 0.24 -42.54 -13.46
CA LYS A 133 1.22 -41.54 -13.02
C LYS A 133 0.73 -40.13 -13.21
N ALA A 134 0.20 -39.79 -14.38
CA ALA A 134 -0.36 -38.46 -14.66
C ALA A 134 -1.55 -38.11 -13.74
N ALA A 135 -2.43 -39.09 -13.46
CA ALA A 135 -3.54 -38.89 -12.52
C ALA A 135 -3.06 -38.66 -11.07
N TYR A 136 -2.03 -39.36 -10.64
CA TYR A 136 -1.41 -39.13 -9.31
C TYR A 136 -0.78 -37.73 -9.21
N GLU A 137 0.00 -37.32 -10.21
CA GLU A 137 0.62 -35.98 -10.25
C GLU A 137 -0.43 -34.86 -10.27
N GLN A 138 -1.54 -35.05 -11.02
CA GLN A 138 -2.66 -34.11 -11.02
C GLN A 138 -3.30 -33.96 -9.64
N ASN A 139 -3.57 -35.06 -8.96
CA ASN A 139 -4.19 -35.02 -7.62
C ASN A 139 -3.22 -34.46 -6.57
N GLN A 140 -1.91 -34.70 -6.73
CA GLN A 140 -0.89 -34.08 -5.88
C GLN A 140 -0.88 -32.55 -6.03
N ALA A 141 -0.96 -32.04 -7.26
CA ALA A 141 -1.07 -30.59 -7.51
C ALA A 141 -2.37 -29.99 -6.95
N ALA A 142 -3.50 -30.73 -7.08
CA ALA A 142 -4.79 -30.31 -6.50
C ALA A 142 -4.71 -30.22 -4.96
N MET A 143 -4.08 -31.19 -4.30
CA MET A 143 -3.87 -31.17 -2.84
C MET A 143 -3.05 -29.96 -2.40
N VAL A 144 -1.96 -29.64 -3.12
CA VAL A 144 -1.14 -28.46 -2.82
C VAL A 144 -1.97 -27.17 -2.85
N LYS A 145 -2.87 -27.04 -3.86
CA LYS A 145 -3.78 -25.89 -3.97
C LYS A 145 -4.70 -25.79 -2.76
N VAL A 146 -5.36 -26.88 -2.38
CA VAL A 146 -6.29 -26.92 -1.23
C VAL A 146 -5.57 -26.61 0.07
N ASN A 147 -4.37 -27.16 0.28
CA ASN A 147 -3.57 -26.87 1.47
C ASN A 147 -3.18 -25.39 1.53
N ARG A 148 -2.83 -24.79 0.40
CA ARG A 148 -2.52 -23.36 0.33
C ARG A 148 -3.73 -22.48 0.68
N ASN A 149 -4.93 -22.86 0.22
CA ASN A 149 -6.17 -22.16 0.61
C ASN A 149 -6.41 -22.22 2.12
N LEU A 150 -6.10 -23.37 2.76
CA LEU A 150 -6.21 -23.51 4.21
C LEU A 150 -5.17 -22.62 4.94
N GLU A 151 -3.97 -22.47 4.41
CA GLU A 151 -2.96 -21.55 4.94
C GLU A 151 -3.45 -20.09 4.86
N TYR A 152 -4.03 -19.68 3.73
CA TYR A 152 -4.57 -18.32 3.54
C TYR A 152 -5.76 -18.00 4.46
N ALA A 153 -6.45 -19.00 5.00
CA ALA A 153 -7.48 -18.81 6.03
C ALA A 153 -6.88 -18.46 7.41
N THR A 154 -5.56 -18.52 7.56
CA THR A 154 -4.82 -18.11 8.76
C THR A 154 -4.04 -16.84 8.42
N ILE A 155 -4.53 -15.70 8.87
CA ILE A 155 -3.99 -14.40 8.53
C ILE A 155 -2.91 -14.03 9.54
N THR A 156 -1.69 -13.85 9.05
CA THR A 156 -0.52 -13.49 9.87
C THR A 156 0.06 -12.16 9.43
N SER A 157 0.69 -11.44 10.35
CA SER A 157 1.41 -10.22 10.01
C SER A 157 2.64 -10.52 9.16
N PRO A 158 2.85 -9.84 8.02
CA PRO A 158 4.04 -10.02 7.20
C PRO A 158 5.28 -9.30 7.76
N ILE A 159 5.08 -8.31 8.64
CA ILE A 159 6.14 -7.46 9.21
C ILE A 159 5.95 -7.27 10.70
N ASP A 160 7.04 -6.86 11.38
CA ASP A 160 6.96 -6.32 12.73
C ASP A 160 6.40 -4.90 12.66
N GLY A 161 5.46 -4.55 13.54
CA GLY A 161 4.88 -3.21 13.49
C GLY A 161 3.67 -3.02 14.40
N VAL A 162 2.93 -1.95 14.12
CA VAL A 162 1.71 -1.56 14.86
C VAL A 162 0.53 -1.57 13.90
N VAL A 163 -0.59 -2.14 14.33
CA VAL A 163 -1.85 -2.13 13.58
C VAL A 163 -2.44 -0.72 13.59
N ILE A 164 -2.48 -0.08 12.41
CA ILE A 164 -3.07 1.26 12.24
C ILE A 164 -4.57 1.16 12.02
N ASN A 165 -4.98 0.19 11.20
CA ASN A 165 -6.38 0.04 10.82
C ASN A 165 -6.79 -1.43 10.80
N ARG A 166 -8.04 -1.68 11.22
CA ARG A 166 -8.73 -2.95 11.16
C ARG A 166 -10.05 -2.73 10.41
N ALA A 167 -10.13 -3.26 9.20
CA ALA A 167 -11.27 -3.06 8.31
C ALA A 167 -12.33 -4.18 8.42
N VAL A 168 -12.16 -5.12 9.34
CA VAL A 168 -13.04 -6.30 9.49
C VAL A 168 -13.40 -6.57 10.94
N GLU A 169 -14.55 -7.26 11.15
CA GLU A 169 -15.04 -7.65 12.46
C GLU A 169 -15.28 -9.16 12.55
N GLU A 170 -15.33 -9.70 13.77
CA GLU A 170 -15.68 -11.11 14.00
C GLU A 170 -17.09 -11.39 13.49
N GLY A 171 -17.25 -12.50 12.79
CA GLY A 171 -18.50 -12.87 12.13
C GLY A 171 -18.75 -12.21 10.79
N GLN A 172 -17.89 -11.29 10.35
CA GLN A 172 -18.03 -10.64 9.04
C GLN A 172 -17.67 -11.61 7.92
N THR A 173 -18.48 -11.60 6.84
CA THR A 173 -18.17 -12.34 5.62
C THR A 173 -17.27 -11.51 4.72
N VAL A 174 -16.15 -12.08 4.34
CA VAL A 174 -15.18 -11.49 3.40
C VAL A 174 -15.22 -12.29 2.10
N ALA A 175 -15.34 -11.59 0.98
CA ALA A 175 -15.31 -12.19 -0.35
C ALA A 175 -14.03 -11.76 -1.08
N ALA A 176 -13.14 -12.70 -1.34
CA ALA A 176 -12.00 -12.50 -2.21
C ALA A 176 -12.46 -12.65 -3.66
N GLY A 177 -12.63 -11.53 -4.35
CA GLY A 177 -13.09 -11.46 -5.74
C GLY A 177 -12.02 -10.91 -6.67
N PHE A 178 -12.39 -9.91 -7.48
CA PHE A 178 -11.48 -9.22 -8.40
C PHE A 178 -10.46 -8.33 -7.67
N GLU A 179 -10.81 -7.84 -6.48
CA GLU A 179 -9.93 -7.06 -5.61
C GLU A 179 -9.70 -7.82 -4.30
N THR A 180 -8.49 -7.78 -3.80
CA THR A 180 -8.15 -8.36 -2.50
C THR A 180 -8.64 -7.40 -1.41
N PRO A 181 -9.60 -7.79 -0.57
CA PRO A 181 -10.06 -6.91 0.50
C PRO A 181 -8.97 -6.72 1.55
N THR A 182 -8.67 -5.48 1.89
CA THR A 182 -7.76 -5.14 2.99
C THR A 182 -8.44 -5.45 4.33
N LEU A 183 -7.81 -6.26 5.16
CA LEU A 183 -8.31 -6.63 6.49
C LEU A 183 -7.63 -5.80 7.57
N PHE A 184 -6.31 -5.65 7.49
CA PHE A 184 -5.50 -4.88 8.41
C PHE A 184 -4.52 -4.00 7.65
N THR A 185 -4.16 -2.88 8.24
CA THR A 185 -3.07 -2.01 7.81
C THR A 185 -2.04 -1.94 8.93
N ILE A 186 -0.81 -2.32 8.65
CA ILE A 186 0.27 -2.42 9.64
C ILE A 186 1.41 -1.48 9.24
N ALA A 187 1.81 -0.59 10.15
CA ALA A 187 3.01 0.25 10.02
C ALA A 187 4.20 -0.41 10.68
N ALA A 188 5.33 -0.45 9.99
CA ALA A 188 6.54 -1.07 10.53
C ALA A 188 7.12 -0.28 11.72
N ASP A 189 7.26 1.03 11.56
CA ASP A 189 7.89 1.88 12.57
C ASP A 189 7.24 3.27 12.57
N LEU A 190 6.62 3.64 13.68
CA LEU A 190 5.99 4.96 13.85
C LEU A 190 6.98 6.04 14.28
N THR A 191 8.25 5.70 14.56
CA THR A 191 9.29 6.69 14.87
C THR A 191 9.83 7.36 13.61
N LYS A 192 9.67 6.71 12.45
CA LYS A 192 10.08 7.22 11.14
C LYS A 192 8.83 7.43 10.28
N MET A 193 8.47 8.68 10.17
CA MET A 193 7.33 9.10 9.37
C MET A 193 7.80 9.84 8.12
N GLN A 194 6.91 10.01 7.19
CA GLN A 194 7.07 10.86 6.02
C GLN A 194 5.83 11.73 5.85
N VAL A 195 6.02 12.91 5.29
CA VAL A 195 4.92 13.75 4.84
C VAL A 195 4.89 13.67 3.32
N ILE A 196 3.76 13.27 2.78
CA ILE A 196 3.48 13.33 1.34
C ILE A 196 2.75 14.63 1.10
N ALA A 197 3.46 15.61 0.54
CA ALA A 197 2.94 16.94 0.27
C ALA A 197 2.58 17.10 -1.20
N ASP A 198 1.39 17.63 -1.47
CA ASP A 198 0.91 17.93 -2.81
C ASP A 198 1.33 19.35 -3.19
N VAL A 199 2.32 19.47 -4.07
CA VAL A 199 2.86 20.74 -4.55
C VAL A 199 2.29 21.05 -5.93
N ASP A 200 1.82 22.28 -6.12
CA ASP A 200 1.30 22.75 -7.40
C ASP A 200 2.39 22.74 -8.51
N GLU A 201 2.00 22.46 -9.75
CA GLU A 201 2.88 22.49 -10.93
C GLU A 201 3.65 23.82 -11.06
N ALA A 202 3.02 24.94 -10.66
CA ALA A 202 3.66 26.24 -10.73
C ALA A 202 4.87 26.40 -9.79
N ASP A 203 4.88 25.68 -8.68
CA ASP A 203 5.87 25.80 -7.61
C ASP A 203 6.91 24.66 -7.60
N ILE A 204 6.64 23.53 -8.24
CA ILE A 204 7.51 22.35 -8.21
C ILE A 204 8.90 22.63 -8.77
N GLY A 205 9.02 23.60 -9.71
CA GLY A 205 10.31 24.00 -10.29
C GLY A 205 11.28 24.63 -9.28
N ASN A 206 10.80 25.02 -8.11
CA ASN A 206 11.60 25.61 -7.03
C ASN A 206 11.94 24.61 -5.91
N VAL A 207 11.48 23.36 -6.01
CA VAL A 207 11.70 22.30 -5.03
C VAL A 207 12.83 21.38 -5.48
N GLU A 208 13.82 21.18 -4.63
CA GLU A 208 14.96 20.30 -4.91
C GLU A 208 15.11 19.22 -3.84
N ASN A 209 15.63 18.05 -4.23
CA ASN A 209 15.95 16.99 -3.30
C ASN A 209 17.01 17.44 -2.29
N GLY A 210 16.80 17.13 -1.01
CA GLY A 210 17.68 17.53 0.09
C GLY A 210 17.40 18.93 0.65
N GLN A 211 16.41 19.64 0.13
CA GLN A 211 15.99 20.93 0.67
C GLN A 211 15.37 20.77 2.06
N ARG A 212 15.69 21.71 2.96
CA ARG A 212 15.08 21.75 4.30
C ARG A 212 13.66 22.27 4.21
N VAL A 213 12.79 21.64 4.95
CA VAL A 213 11.37 21.94 4.99
C VAL A 213 10.94 22.05 6.45
N SER A 214 10.12 23.03 6.77
CA SER A 214 9.38 23.09 8.02
C SER A 214 7.91 22.82 7.79
N PHE A 215 7.29 22.07 8.70
CA PHE A 215 5.87 21.79 8.61
C PHE A 215 5.21 21.82 9.99
N THR A 216 3.94 22.14 9.99
CA THR A 216 3.08 22.10 11.16
C THR A 216 1.94 21.13 10.90
N VAL A 217 1.48 20.46 11.93
CA VAL A 217 0.27 19.59 11.82
C VAL A 217 -0.91 20.25 12.52
N ASP A 218 -2.10 20.06 11.99
CA ASP A 218 -3.30 20.70 12.53
C ASP A 218 -3.58 20.31 13.99
N ALA A 219 -3.14 19.13 14.41
CA ALA A 219 -3.24 18.67 15.79
C ALA A 219 -2.31 19.44 16.77
N TYR A 220 -1.20 20.00 16.28
CA TYR A 220 -0.19 20.73 17.07
C TYR A 220 0.26 21.99 16.33
N PRO A 221 -0.60 23.03 16.26
CA PRO A 221 -0.34 24.23 15.46
C PRO A 221 0.85 25.06 15.97
N ASN A 222 1.26 24.90 17.23
CA ASN A 222 2.38 25.62 17.83
C ASN A 222 3.72 24.87 17.74
N ASP A 223 3.70 23.60 17.38
CA ASP A 223 4.91 22.77 17.24
C ASP A 223 5.32 22.79 15.76
N VAL A 224 6.53 23.27 15.50
CA VAL A 224 7.13 23.25 14.16
C VAL A 224 8.03 22.03 14.07
N PHE A 225 7.77 21.19 13.10
CA PHE A 225 8.57 20.02 12.78
C PHE A 225 9.49 20.35 11.60
N GLU A 226 10.69 19.80 11.63
CA GLU A 226 11.66 19.96 10.55
C GLU A 226 11.82 18.65 9.79
N GLY A 227 11.98 18.77 8.47
CA GLY A 227 12.19 17.64 7.59
C GLY A 227 13.10 18.00 6.42
N THR A 228 13.37 17.02 5.59
CA THR A 228 14.11 17.21 4.33
C THR A 228 13.37 16.53 3.20
N VAL A 229 13.39 17.16 2.03
CA VAL A 229 12.83 16.56 0.80
C VAL A 229 13.68 15.32 0.45
N MET A 230 13.06 14.16 0.49
CA MET A 230 13.72 12.90 0.12
C MET A 230 13.59 12.61 -1.37
N GLN A 231 12.39 12.81 -1.90
CA GLN A 231 12.06 12.44 -3.27
C GLN A 231 10.89 13.28 -3.79
N ILE A 232 10.97 13.65 -5.04
CA ILE A 232 9.87 14.22 -5.82
C ILE A 232 9.37 13.11 -6.73
N ARG A 233 8.09 12.71 -6.58
CA ARG A 233 7.46 11.71 -7.43
C ARG A 233 7.04 12.37 -8.75
N LEU A 234 7.44 11.76 -9.86
CA LEU A 234 7.16 12.26 -11.22
C LEU A 234 5.80 11.80 -11.77
N GLY A 235 5.01 11.11 -10.98
CA GLY A 235 3.66 10.67 -11.34
C GLY A 235 2.63 11.70 -10.88
N ASP A 236 1.61 11.92 -11.71
CA ASP A 236 0.41 12.68 -11.36
C ASP A 236 -0.24 12.05 -10.12
N SER A 237 -0.50 12.84 -9.10
CA SER A 237 -1.49 12.45 -8.10
C SER A 237 -2.88 12.62 -8.74
N GLU A 238 -3.27 11.66 -9.59
CA GLU A 238 -4.67 11.54 -9.96
C GLU A 238 -5.45 11.21 -8.69
N SER A 239 -6.03 12.24 -8.08
CA SER A 239 -7.08 12.03 -7.11
C SER A 239 -8.25 11.37 -7.83
N THR A 240 -8.24 10.04 -7.85
CA THR A 240 -9.35 9.22 -8.36
C THR A 240 -10.54 9.35 -7.42
N SER A 241 -11.16 10.52 -7.42
CA SER A 241 -12.52 10.65 -6.94
C SER A 241 -13.43 10.08 -8.03
N SER A 242 -13.67 8.77 -7.97
CA SER A 242 -14.70 8.09 -8.73
C SER A 242 -16.08 8.60 -8.29
N SER A 243 -16.55 9.66 -8.90
CA SER A 243 -17.98 9.95 -9.01
C SER A 243 -18.25 10.94 -10.14
N SER A 244 -18.84 10.40 -11.22
CA SER A 244 -19.75 11.04 -12.18
C SER A 244 -19.45 12.47 -12.66
N SER A 245 -18.98 12.52 -13.93
CA SER A 245 -19.39 13.54 -14.93
C SER A 245 -19.64 14.96 -14.46
N THR A 246 -18.62 15.79 -14.51
CA THR A 246 -18.69 17.16 -15.03
C THR A 246 -17.23 17.68 -15.10
N SER A 247 -16.86 18.26 -16.23
CA SER A 247 -15.54 18.84 -16.51
C SER A 247 -15.08 19.79 -15.40
N THR A 248 -14.25 19.31 -14.49
CA THR A 248 -13.54 20.12 -13.51
C THR A 248 -12.09 20.20 -13.98
N SER A 249 -11.54 21.37 -14.04
CA SER A 249 -10.13 21.61 -14.33
C SER A 249 -9.30 20.77 -13.33
N THR A 250 -8.62 19.76 -13.83
CA THR A 250 -7.67 18.95 -13.05
C THR A 250 -6.50 19.87 -12.72
N VAL A 251 -6.37 20.24 -11.46
CA VAL A 251 -5.13 20.89 -10.98
C VAL A 251 -4.08 19.79 -10.92
N VAL A 252 -3.00 19.96 -11.68
CA VAL A 252 -1.89 19.02 -11.66
C VAL A 252 -1.05 19.32 -10.42
N THR A 253 -0.91 18.35 -9.53
CA THR A 253 -0.07 18.43 -8.34
C THR A 253 0.98 17.33 -8.38
N TYR A 254 2.14 17.60 -7.80
CA TYR A 254 3.24 16.64 -7.68
C TYR A 254 3.43 16.25 -6.23
N GLU A 255 3.54 14.96 -5.98
CA GLU A 255 3.81 14.45 -4.64
C GLU A 255 5.28 14.62 -4.27
N VAL A 256 5.53 15.35 -3.20
CA VAL A 256 6.85 15.54 -2.61
C VAL A 256 6.92 14.78 -1.29
N VAL A 257 7.84 13.83 -1.21
CA VAL A 257 8.07 13.03 -0.01
C VAL A 257 9.10 13.72 0.87
N ILE A 258 8.70 14.05 2.09
CA ILE A 258 9.50 14.76 3.07
C ILE A 258 9.73 13.84 4.28
N SER A 259 10.96 13.69 4.74
CA SER A 259 11.25 12.95 5.97
C SER A 259 10.69 13.68 7.19
N ALA A 260 10.12 12.94 8.12
CA ALA A 260 9.57 13.45 9.36
C ALA A 260 9.98 12.52 10.51
N ASP A 261 10.96 12.90 11.30
CA ASP A 261 11.36 12.15 12.48
C ASP A 261 10.35 12.33 13.60
N ASN A 262 9.94 11.22 14.23
CA ASN A 262 8.89 11.20 15.25
C ASN A 262 9.34 10.46 16.53
N PRO A 263 10.39 10.90 17.21
CA PRO A 263 10.90 10.20 18.41
C PRO A 263 9.89 10.17 19.56
N ASP A 264 9.06 11.19 19.67
CA ASP A 264 8.06 11.34 20.74
C ASP A 264 6.71 10.71 20.41
N LEU A 265 6.55 10.08 19.23
CA LEU A 265 5.30 9.50 18.73
C LEU A 265 4.12 10.50 18.70
N LYS A 266 4.42 11.81 18.57
CA LYS A 266 3.41 12.88 18.44
C LYS A 266 2.74 12.85 17.07
N LEU A 267 3.50 12.57 16.02
CA LEU A 267 2.97 12.45 14.66
C LEU A 267 2.26 11.12 14.55
N LYS A 268 0.96 11.18 14.30
CA LYS A 268 0.12 10.02 14.04
C LYS A 268 -0.12 9.88 12.54
N PRO A 269 -0.30 8.65 12.04
CA PRO A 269 -0.70 8.43 10.65
C PRO A 269 -1.96 9.21 10.28
N ARG A 270 -2.02 9.69 9.04
CA ARG A 270 -3.15 10.44 8.45
C ARG A 270 -3.41 11.83 9.05
N LEU A 271 -2.47 12.42 9.80
CA LEU A 271 -2.57 13.83 10.15
C LEU A 271 -2.31 14.70 8.92
N THR A 272 -3.08 15.80 8.81
CA THR A 272 -2.82 16.82 7.80
C THR A 272 -1.64 17.68 8.23
N ALA A 273 -0.70 17.90 7.33
CA ALA A 273 0.47 18.75 7.53
C ALA A 273 0.44 19.94 6.58
N ASN A 274 0.75 21.11 7.12
CA ASN A 274 0.97 22.34 6.36
C ASN A 274 2.48 22.55 6.22
N VAL A 275 2.98 22.43 5.01
CA VAL A 275 4.40 22.41 4.65
C VAL A 275 4.82 23.77 4.11
N THR A 276 6.03 24.22 4.50
CA THR A 276 6.60 25.47 4.03
C THR A 276 8.10 25.34 3.78
#